data_c62d3e320e886d43e587908342aca8ae
#
_entry.id   c62d3e320e886d43e587908342aca8ae
#
_cell.length_a   1.000
_cell.length_b   1.000
_cell.length_c   1.000
_cell.angle_alpha   90.00
_cell.angle_beta   90.00
_cell.angle_gamma   90.00
#
_symmetry.space_group_name_H-M   'P 1'
#
loop_
_entity.id
_entity.type
_entity.pdbx_description
1 polymer ?
#
loop_
_entity_poly.entity_id
_entity_poly.type
_entity_poly.pdbx_seq_one_letter_code
_entity_poly.pdbx_strand_id
1 'polypeptide(L)'
;MDRIVVRGGRRLAGEVRASGSKNATLALMAASLLTDDETVLRNVPRVRDVDTMAEILGALGVPCRFEPDDPHVLRLGGRGVSRPEAPYDLVRKMRASFLVLGPLLARNGLGRVSEPGGCAIGVRPVDQHLKGLEALGGKVRLEHGYVEASASQLHGAHLAFDFATVNGTQNVMMAAVLAKGHTVLENAAREPEVAELAGVLNEMGADVRGAGSDRIEIRGVARLHGVTHEVWGDRIEAGTLLAAGLITRGDVCVRGVEPGLLDATLEKLREAGAELDVAGDAIALRPGERTRGIKVVTAPYPGFPTDMQAQLMAALVLVEGSSVVTETVFENRFMHVPELVRLGADIELAGRAAHVRGVRALSGAPVMATDLRASAGLLLAGLAAEGDTVVNRVYHIDRGYERIEEKLRRLGAEIRREG
;
A
#
# COMPACT_ATOMS: atom_id res chain seq x y z
N MET A 1 -4.37 15.03 20.62
CA MET A 1 -3.96 14.30 19.39
C MET A 1 -3.17 13.09 19.82
N ASP A 2 -3.55 11.93 19.35
CA ASP A 2 -2.89 10.69 19.70
C ASP A 2 -1.41 10.71 19.32
N ARG A 3 -0.59 10.14 20.18
CA ARG A 3 0.85 9.92 19.98
C ARG A 3 1.20 8.49 20.37
N ILE A 4 2.28 7.98 19.84
CA ILE A 4 2.83 6.69 20.25
C ILE A 4 4.15 6.94 20.94
N VAL A 5 4.30 6.39 22.15
CA VAL A 5 5.53 6.42 22.94
C VAL A 5 6.18 5.06 22.90
N VAL A 6 7.44 5.03 22.48
CA VAL A 6 8.26 3.83 22.37
C VAL A 6 9.44 3.97 23.33
N ARG A 7 9.61 3.04 24.25
CA ARG A 7 10.84 2.87 25.02
C ARG A 7 11.70 1.83 24.33
N GLY A 8 12.81 2.26 23.79
CA GLY A 8 13.67 1.38 23.01
C GLY A 8 14.61 0.52 23.84
N GLY A 9 15.53 -0.18 23.17
CA GLY A 9 16.55 -1.01 23.77
C GLY A 9 16.16 -2.46 24.08
N ARG A 10 14.93 -2.88 23.76
CA ARG A 10 14.50 -4.28 23.90
C ARG A 10 14.66 -5.04 22.59
N ARG A 11 15.24 -6.22 22.64
CA ARG A 11 15.21 -7.17 21.51
C ARG A 11 13.80 -7.71 21.35
N LEU A 12 13.26 -7.62 20.14
CA LEU A 12 11.97 -8.22 19.82
C LEU A 12 12.11 -9.74 19.70
N ALA A 13 11.12 -10.48 20.17
CA ALA A 13 11.04 -11.93 20.01
C ALA A 13 9.60 -12.41 19.98
N GLY A 14 9.34 -13.46 19.19
CA GLY A 14 8.03 -14.08 19.13
C GLY A 14 7.43 -14.07 17.75
N GLU A 15 6.13 -14.39 17.72
CA GLU A 15 5.38 -14.56 16.47
C GLU A 15 4.24 -13.53 16.38
N VAL A 16 4.01 -13.03 15.16
CA VAL A 16 2.93 -12.10 14.86
C VAL A 16 2.36 -12.38 13.46
N ARG A 17 1.06 -12.15 13.27
CA ARG A 17 0.40 -12.28 11.97
C ARG A 17 0.28 -10.92 11.28
N ALA A 18 0.66 -10.84 10.00
CA ALA A 18 0.37 -9.70 9.15
C ALA A 18 -1.15 -9.61 8.90
N SER A 19 -1.68 -8.40 8.85
CA SER A 19 -3.06 -8.13 8.42
C SER A 19 -3.19 -8.31 6.90
N GLY A 20 -4.41 -8.31 6.40
CA GLY A 20 -4.66 -8.25 4.96
C GLY A 20 -4.12 -6.98 4.31
N SER A 21 -3.78 -7.08 3.03
CA SER A 21 -3.19 -5.97 2.26
C SER A 21 -4.14 -4.78 2.14
N LYS A 22 -3.74 -3.65 2.72
CA LYS A 22 -4.48 -2.39 2.60
C LYS A 22 -4.63 -1.98 1.14
N ASN A 23 -3.55 -2.06 0.36
CA ASN A 23 -3.55 -1.60 -1.03
C ASN A 23 -4.43 -2.49 -1.93
N ALA A 24 -4.43 -3.80 -1.73
CA ALA A 24 -5.34 -4.72 -2.41
C ALA A 24 -6.79 -4.46 -2.00
N THR A 25 -7.07 -4.37 -0.70
CA THR A 25 -8.41 -4.11 -0.17
C THR A 25 -9.08 -2.91 -0.84
N LEU A 26 -8.35 -1.79 -1.01
CA LEU A 26 -8.91 -0.57 -1.62
C LEU A 26 -9.32 -0.80 -3.09
N ALA A 27 -8.54 -1.56 -3.85
CA ALA A 27 -8.86 -1.90 -5.22
C ALA A 27 -10.05 -2.87 -5.31
N LEU A 28 -10.10 -3.88 -4.43
CA LEU A 28 -11.20 -4.84 -4.35
C LEU A 28 -12.51 -4.17 -3.91
N MET A 29 -12.45 -3.20 -2.99
CA MET A 29 -13.60 -2.38 -2.63
C MET A 29 -14.10 -1.57 -3.82
N ALA A 30 -13.22 -0.98 -4.63
CA ALA A 30 -13.61 -0.26 -5.85
C ALA A 30 -14.22 -1.23 -6.89
N ALA A 31 -13.71 -2.46 -7.02
CA ALA A 31 -14.23 -3.48 -7.93
C ALA A 31 -15.67 -3.90 -7.60
N SER A 32 -16.11 -3.78 -6.34
CA SER A 32 -17.52 -4.05 -5.96
C SER A 32 -18.53 -3.16 -6.68
N LEU A 33 -18.10 -2.00 -7.20
CA LEU A 33 -18.93 -1.13 -8.03
C LEU A 33 -19.32 -1.74 -9.40
N LEU A 34 -18.61 -2.81 -9.82
CA LEU A 34 -18.84 -3.45 -11.12
C LEU A 34 -20.03 -4.40 -11.15
N THR A 35 -20.69 -4.66 -10.02
CA THR A 35 -21.85 -5.54 -9.89
C THR A 35 -22.89 -4.97 -8.93
N ASP A 36 -24.15 -5.42 -9.06
CA ASP A 36 -25.21 -5.14 -8.07
C ASP A 36 -25.31 -6.26 -7.02
N ASP A 37 -24.59 -7.36 -7.21
CA ASP A 37 -24.54 -8.45 -6.25
C ASP A 37 -23.64 -8.11 -5.05
N GLU A 38 -23.87 -8.78 -3.93
CA GLU A 38 -23.05 -8.59 -2.75
C GLU A 38 -21.64 -9.18 -2.96
N THR A 39 -20.63 -8.40 -2.59
CA THR A 39 -19.22 -8.83 -2.51
C THR A 39 -18.82 -8.92 -1.05
N VAL A 40 -18.18 -10.03 -0.67
CA VAL A 40 -17.71 -10.27 0.70
C VAL A 40 -16.18 -10.38 0.68
N LEU A 41 -15.52 -9.46 1.38
CA LEU A 41 -14.07 -9.50 1.58
C LEU A 41 -13.75 -9.94 3.00
N ARG A 42 -12.89 -10.94 3.14
CA ARG A 42 -12.35 -11.44 4.41
C ARG A 42 -10.93 -10.97 4.61
N ASN A 43 -10.42 -11.03 5.82
CA ASN A 43 -9.07 -10.57 6.18
C ASN A 43 -8.85 -9.08 5.82
N VAL A 44 -9.89 -8.26 5.89
CA VAL A 44 -9.82 -6.82 5.63
C VAL A 44 -9.16 -6.10 6.81
N PRO A 45 -8.09 -5.32 6.60
CA PRO A 45 -7.44 -4.62 7.71
C PRO A 45 -8.29 -3.44 8.21
N ARG A 46 -8.33 -3.23 9.52
CA ARG A 46 -9.05 -2.12 10.16
C ARG A 46 -8.16 -0.89 10.20
N VAL A 47 -8.09 -0.18 9.07
CA VAL A 47 -7.26 1.01 8.86
C VAL A 47 -8.07 2.16 8.28
N ARG A 48 -7.67 3.40 8.56
CA ARG A 48 -8.41 4.61 8.13
C ARG A 48 -8.62 4.73 6.62
N ASP A 49 -7.68 4.24 5.80
CA ASP A 49 -7.85 4.27 4.34
C ASP A 49 -9.01 3.37 3.89
N VAL A 50 -9.23 2.21 4.56
CA VAL A 50 -10.38 1.33 4.31
C VAL A 50 -11.69 1.99 4.75
N ASP A 51 -11.71 2.63 5.94
CA ASP A 51 -12.89 3.39 6.39
C ASP A 51 -13.22 4.54 5.43
N THR A 52 -12.20 5.27 4.94
CA THR A 52 -12.38 6.33 3.93
C THR A 52 -12.96 5.79 2.62
N MET A 53 -12.51 4.62 2.14
CA MET A 53 -13.08 4.00 0.94
C MET A 53 -14.53 3.59 1.19
N ALA A 54 -14.86 3.06 2.36
CA ALA A 54 -16.23 2.72 2.73
C ALA A 54 -17.14 3.97 2.77
N GLU A 55 -16.64 5.11 3.29
CA GLU A 55 -17.34 6.40 3.23
C GLU A 55 -17.60 6.85 1.77
N ILE A 56 -16.62 6.68 0.88
CA ILE A 56 -16.76 7.01 -0.55
C ILE A 56 -17.83 6.13 -1.21
N LEU A 57 -17.75 4.80 -1.02
CA LEU A 57 -18.74 3.88 -1.57
C LEU A 57 -20.14 4.18 -1.02
N GLY A 58 -20.25 4.50 0.26
CA GLY A 58 -21.50 4.94 0.88
C GLY A 58 -22.06 6.23 0.24
N ALA A 59 -21.22 7.21 -0.08
CA ALA A 59 -21.60 8.44 -0.78
C ALA A 59 -22.08 8.16 -2.21
N LEU A 60 -21.52 7.13 -2.88
CA LEU A 60 -21.97 6.62 -4.17
C LEU A 60 -23.28 5.83 -4.10
N GLY A 61 -23.76 5.49 -2.89
CA GLY A 61 -24.98 4.75 -2.65
C GLY A 61 -24.79 3.24 -2.44
N VAL A 62 -23.55 2.78 -2.35
CA VAL A 62 -23.21 1.36 -2.14
C VAL A 62 -22.98 1.09 -0.66
N PRO A 63 -23.81 0.26 -0.01
CA PRO A 63 -23.63 -0.07 1.41
C PRO A 63 -22.34 -0.82 1.67
N CYS A 64 -21.65 -0.43 2.76
CA CYS A 64 -20.45 -1.09 3.26
C CYS A 64 -20.67 -1.42 4.74
N ARG A 65 -20.58 -2.70 5.11
CA ARG A 65 -20.80 -3.14 6.50
C ARG A 65 -19.78 -4.17 6.91
N PHE A 66 -19.10 -3.91 8.03
CA PHE A 66 -18.31 -4.93 8.71
C PHE A 66 -19.23 -5.87 9.49
N GLU A 67 -18.88 -7.16 9.53
CA GLU A 67 -19.62 -8.13 10.32
C GLU A 67 -19.44 -7.84 11.82
N PRO A 68 -20.52 -7.93 12.62
CA PRO A 68 -20.42 -7.71 14.06
C PRO A 68 -19.54 -8.73 14.78
N ASP A 69 -19.55 -9.99 14.32
CA ASP A 69 -18.84 -11.10 14.95
C ASP A 69 -17.41 -11.24 14.44
N ASP A 70 -17.08 -10.65 13.28
CA ASP A 70 -15.73 -10.63 12.70
C ASP A 70 -15.44 -9.26 12.06
N PRO A 71 -14.67 -8.39 12.75
CA PRO A 71 -14.37 -7.05 12.25
C PRO A 71 -13.48 -7.04 10.99
N HIS A 72 -12.96 -8.18 10.57
CA HIS A 72 -12.14 -8.32 9.36
C HIS A 72 -12.94 -8.85 8.15
N VAL A 73 -14.26 -9.04 8.29
CA VAL A 73 -15.17 -9.37 7.20
C VAL A 73 -15.97 -8.14 6.81
N LEU A 74 -15.82 -7.71 5.56
CA LEU A 74 -16.50 -6.55 4.98
C LEU A 74 -17.48 -7.00 3.88
N ARG A 75 -18.76 -6.63 4.02
CA ARG A 75 -19.79 -6.81 2.99
C ARG A 75 -20.02 -5.53 2.23
N LEU A 76 -20.03 -5.61 0.93
CA LEU A 76 -20.12 -4.50 -0.03
C LEU A 76 -21.22 -4.79 -1.03
N GLY A 77 -22.03 -3.78 -1.38
CA GLY A 77 -23.00 -3.89 -2.48
C GLY A 77 -24.38 -4.34 -2.06
N GLY A 78 -25.05 -5.10 -2.94
CA GLY A 78 -26.47 -5.45 -2.83
C GLY A 78 -27.41 -4.32 -3.27
N ARG A 79 -26.87 -3.22 -3.81
CA ARG A 79 -27.58 -2.12 -4.48
C ARG A 79 -26.63 -1.41 -5.42
N GLY A 80 -27.15 -0.99 -6.57
CA GLY A 80 -26.38 -0.23 -7.55
C GLY A 80 -26.00 1.17 -7.10
N VAL A 81 -25.10 1.79 -7.83
CA VAL A 81 -24.70 3.17 -7.64
C VAL A 81 -25.87 4.12 -7.85
N SER A 82 -26.19 4.93 -6.86
CA SER A 82 -27.26 5.94 -6.94
C SER A 82 -26.77 7.34 -7.31
N ARG A 83 -25.48 7.62 -7.07
CA ARG A 83 -24.81 8.89 -7.37
C ARG A 83 -23.40 8.62 -7.89
N PRO A 84 -23.11 8.80 -9.19
CA PRO A 84 -21.78 8.51 -9.74
C PRO A 84 -20.77 9.67 -9.49
N GLU A 85 -20.81 10.30 -8.30
CA GLU A 85 -19.93 11.40 -7.91
C GLU A 85 -19.29 11.13 -6.55
N ALA A 86 -17.93 11.07 -6.53
CA ALA A 86 -17.14 10.99 -5.32
C ALA A 86 -16.71 12.40 -4.87
N PRO A 87 -17.16 12.87 -3.68
CA PRO A 87 -17.01 14.27 -3.25
C PRO A 87 -15.58 14.59 -2.82
N TYR A 88 -15.18 15.85 -3.04
CA TYR A 88 -13.84 16.39 -2.72
C TYR A 88 -13.38 16.08 -1.29
N ASP A 89 -14.25 16.30 -0.29
CA ASP A 89 -13.86 16.15 1.13
C ASP A 89 -13.46 14.71 1.51
N LEU A 90 -13.91 13.71 0.77
CA LEU A 90 -13.49 12.32 0.93
C LEU A 90 -12.28 12.00 0.06
N VAL A 91 -12.31 12.39 -1.21
CA VAL A 91 -11.24 12.06 -2.18
C VAL A 91 -9.89 12.66 -1.77
N ARG A 92 -9.86 13.89 -1.23
CA ARG A 92 -8.64 14.56 -0.78
C ARG A 92 -7.90 13.83 0.34
N LYS A 93 -8.60 12.97 1.10
CA LYS A 93 -8.01 12.23 2.23
C LYS A 93 -7.10 11.08 1.75
N MET A 94 -7.39 10.51 0.58
CA MET A 94 -6.72 9.31 0.10
C MET A 94 -6.68 9.25 -1.43
N ARG A 95 -5.47 9.10 -1.99
CA ARG A 95 -5.32 9.08 -3.44
C ARG A 95 -6.00 7.88 -4.13
N ALA A 96 -6.03 6.71 -3.46
CA ALA A 96 -6.70 5.52 -3.97
C ALA A 96 -8.22 5.71 -4.21
N SER A 97 -8.81 6.78 -3.68
CA SER A 97 -10.19 7.20 -3.98
C SER A 97 -10.46 7.33 -5.47
N PHE A 98 -9.43 7.64 -6.27
CA PHE A 98 -9.56 7.76 -7.73
C PHE A 98 -9.83 6.44 -8.44
N LEU A 99 -9.62 5.29 -7.77
CA LEU A 99 -9.93 3.96 -8.31
C LEU A 99 -11.41 3.74 -8.63
N VAL A 100 -12.31 4.52 -8.04
CA VAL A 100 -13.75 4.38 -8.32
C VAL A 100 -14.15 4.90 -9.71
N LEU A 101 -13.31 5.71 -10.38
CA LEU A 101 -13.66 6.34 -11.66
C LEU A 101 -13.88 5.32 -12.78
N GLY A 102 -12.99 4.32 -12.93
CA GLY A 102 -13.12 3.28 -13.95
C GLY A 102 -14.38 2.44 -13.81
N PRO A 103 -14.65 1.86 -12.63
CA PRO A 103 -15.89 1.14 -12.38
C PRO A 103 -17.15 1.99 -12.59
N LEU A 104 -17.18 3.24 -12.13
CA LEU A 104 -18.30 4.15 -12.35
C LEU A 104 -18.55 4.38 -13.84
N LEU A 105 -17.50 4.68 -14.60
CA LEU A 105 -17.61 4.86 -16.05
C LEU A 105 -18.13 3.61 -16.74
N ALA A 106 -17.57 2.43 -16.40
CA ALA A 106 -17.94 1.17 -17.03
C ALA A 106 -19.39 0.75 -16.76
N ARG A 107 -19.87 0.95 -15.52
CA ARG A 107 -21.21 0.53 -15.10
C ARG A 107 -22.29 1.56 -15.39
N ASN A 108 -22.00 2.83 -15.15
CA ASN A 108 -23.00 3.90 -15.19
C ASN A 108 -22.90 4.76 -16.44
N GLY A 109 -21.87 4.57 -17.28
CA GLY A 109 -21.58 5.46 -18.41
C GLY A 109 -21.14 6.87 -17.99
N LEU A 110 -21.02 7.13 -16.68
CA LEU A 110 -20.64 8.40 -16.10
C LEU A 110 -19.93 8.14 -14.76
N GLY A 111 -18.81 8.82 -14.54
CA GLY A 111 -18.13 8.90 -13.24
C GLY A 111 -17.59 10.30 -13.06
N ARG A 112 -17.79 10.88 -11.86
CA ARG A 112 -17.26 12.18 -11.47
C ARG A 112 -16.50 12.05 -10.16
N VAL A 113 -15.19 12.30 -10.20
CA VAL A 113 -14.31 12.14 -9.04
C VAL A 113 -13.50 13.40 -8.89
N SER A 114 -13.45 13.96 -7.69
CA SER A 114 -12.58 15.11 -7.44
C SER A 114 -11.14 14.75 -7.78
N GLU A 115 -10.41 15.71 -8.36
CA GLU A 115 -8.97 15.52 -8.55
C GLU A 115 -8.31 15.31 -7.19
N PRO A 116 -7.53 14.23 -7.01
CA PRO A 116 -6.85 14.00 -5.73
C PRO A 116 -5.80 15.09 -5.53
N GLY A 117 -5.84 15.78 -4.40
CA GLY A 117 -4.87 16.78 -4.03
C GLY A 117 -3.43 16.27 -4.03
N GLY A 118 -2.47 17.17 -3.96
CA GLY A 118 -1.04 16.86 -3.89
C GLY A 118 -0.71 15.88 -2.75
N CYS A 119 0.28 15.02 -2.96
CA CYS A 119 0.77 14.10 -1.96
C CYS A 119 2.12 14.60 -1.42
N ALA A 120 2.35 14.44 -0.10
CA ALA A 120 3.59 14.86 0.54
C ALA A 120 4.85 14.21 -0.07
N ILE A 121 4.73 12.99 -0.60
CA ILE A 121 5.85 12.21 -1.15
C ILE A 121 6.19 12.53 -2.62
N GLY A 122 5.43 13.41 -3.29
CA GLY A 122 5.73 13.83 -4.67
C GLY A 122 4.49 14.02 -5.55
N VAL A 123 4.73 14.48 -6.77
CA VAL A 123 3.70 14.63 -7.80
C VAL A 123 3.24 13.23 -8.25
N ARG A 124 1.95 13.01 -8.20
CA ARG A 124 1.32 11.73 -8.58
C ARG A 124 0.16 12.00 -9.53
N PRO A 125 0.45 12.34 -10.79
CA PRO A 125 -0.56 12.70 -11.77
C PRO A 125 -1.53 11.54 -12.01
N VAL A 126 -2.75 11.85 -12.44
CA VAL A 126 -3.77 10.86 -12.82
C VAL A 126 -3.85 10.66 -14.35
N ASP A 127 -2.92 11.25 -15.07
CA ASP A 127 -2.82 11.26 -16.53
C ASP A 127 -2.92 9.85 -17.15
N GLN A 128 -2.22 8.87 -16.57
CA GLN A 128 -2.26 7.49 -17.08
C GLN A 128 -3.62 6.82 -16.87
N HIS A 129 -4.35 7.18 -15.82
CA HIS A 129 -5.74 6.75 -15.65
C HIS A 129 -6.60 7.33 -16.77
N LEU A 130 -6.49 8.64 -17.01
CA LEU A 130 -7.29 9.35 -18.01
C LEU A 130 -6.98 8.85 -19.42
N LYS A 131 -5.69 8.74 -19.77
CA LYS A 131 -5.21 8.16 -21.04
C LYS A 131 -5.85 6.79 -21.30
N GLY A 132 -5.89 5.92 -20.28
CA GLY A 132 -6.48 4.58 -20.40
C GLY A 132 -7.99 4.63 -20.61
N LEU A 133 -8.71 5.46 -19.85
CA LEU A 133 -10.17 5.60 -20.00
C LEU A 133 -10.55 6.23 -21.35
N GLU A 134 -9.77 7.20 -21.84
CA GLU A 134 -9.95 7.80 -23.18
C GLU A 134 -9.68 6.76 -24.29
N ALA A 135 -8.65 5.94 -24.16
CA ALA A 135 -8.35 4.86 -25.10
C ALA A 135 -9.53 3.86 -25.23
N LEU A 136 -10.24 3.60 -24.12
CA LEU A 136 -11.44 2.77 -24.09
C LEU A 136 -12.69 3.49 -24.67
N GLY A 137 -12.57 4.74 -25.13
CA GLY A 137 -13.65 5.55 -25.71
C GLY A 137 -14.38 6.45 -24.71
N GLY A 138 -13.86 6.60 -23.50
CA GLY A 138 -14.34 7.58 -22.53
C GLY A 138 -14.04 9.01 -22.97
N LYS A 139 -14.97 9.91 -22.71
CA LYS A 139 -14.77 11.37 -22.85
C LYS A 139 -14.45 11.93 -21.49
N VAL A 140 -13.24 12.47 -21.33
CA VAL A 140 -12.75 13.02 -20.06
C VAL A 140 -12.80 14.54 -20.10
N ARG A 141 -13.28 15.17 -19.04
CA ARG A 141 -13.26 16.61 -18.81
C ARG A 141 -12.74 16.91 -17.43
N LEU A 142 -11.96 17.99 -17.32
CA LEU A 142 -11.54 18.55 -16.04
C LEU A 142 -12.32 19.83 -15.81
N GLU A 143 -13.19 19.84 -14.82
CA GLU A 143 -14.09 20.95 -14.55
C GLU A 143 -14.24 21.20 -13.05
N HIS A 144 -14.01 22.44 -12.60
CA HIS A 144 -14.13 22.83 -11.17
C HIS A 144 -13.35 21.92 -10.19
N GLY A 145 -12.17 21.40 -10.60
CA GLY A 145 -11.36 20.49 -9.78
C GLY A 145 -11.89 19.06 -9.71
N TYR A 146 -12.80 18.70 -10.60
CA TYR A 146 -13.30 17.34 -10.78
C TYR A 146 -12.90 16.79 -12.14
N VAL A 147 -12.54 15.52 -12.14
CA VAL A 147 -12.47 14.71 -13.36
C VAL A 147 -13.85 14.09 -13.60
N GLU A 148 -14.46 14.43 -14.72
CA GLU A 148 -15.67 13.80 -15.21
C GLU A 148 -15.33 12.92 -16.41
N ALA A 149 -15.66 11.65 -16.34
CA ALA A 149 -15.52 10.70 -17.44
C ALA A 149 -16.91 10.20 -17.85
N SER A 150 -17.22 10.22 -19.16
CA SER A 150 -18.50 9.79 -19.69
C SER A 150 -18.32 8.95 -20.94
N ALA A 151 -19.17 7.94 -21.12
CA ALA A 151 -19.23 7.11 -22.32
C ALA A 151 -20.62 6.51 -22.48
N SER A 152 -21.11 6.43 -23.72
CA SER A 152 -22.31 5.64 -24.01
C SER A 152 -22.02 4.13 -24.02
N GLN A 153 -20.82 3.74 -24.41
CA GLN A 153 -20.28 2.39 -24.42
C GLN A 153 -18.76 2.47 -24.44
N LEU A 154 -18.11 1.68 -23.59
CA LEU A 154 -16.67 1.46 -23.66
C LEU A 154 -16.33 0.36 -24.66
N HIS A 155 -15.22 0.49 -25.35
CA HIS A 155 -14.71 -0.45 -26.33
C HIS A 155 -13.30 -0.89 -25.99
N GLY A 156 -12.97 -2.13 -26.34
CA GLY A 156 -11.61 -2.65 -26.16
C GLY A 156 -10.60 -1.83 -26.97
N ALA A 157 -9.41 -1.70 -26.42
CA ALA A 157 -8.32 -0.90 -26.98
C ALA A 157 -6.95 -1.53 -26.73
N HIS A 158 -5.96 -1.13 -27.53
CA HIS A 158 -4.55 -1.39 -27.25
C HIS A 158 -3.94 -0.14 -26.65
N LEU A 159 -3.51 -0.21 -25.39
CA LEU A 159 -2.95 0.88 -24.63
C LEU A 159 -1.57 0.52 -24.10
N ALA A 160 -0.57 1.38 -24.31
CA ALA A 160 0.71 1.33 -23.61
C ALA A 160 0.77 2.47 -22.56
N PHE A 161 1.02 2.12 -21.30
CA PHE A 161 1.32 3.10 -20.27
C PHE A 161 2.70 3.70 -20.47
N ASP A 162 2.86 5.00 -20.26
CA ASP A 162 4.15 5.68 -20.41
C ASP A 162 5.15 5.23 -19.30
N PHE A 163 4.62 4.85 -18.17
CA PHE A 163 5.32 4.22 -17.04
C PHE A 163 4.38 3.29 -16.29
N ALA A 164 4.94 2.27 -15.63
CA ALA A 164 4.16 1.33 -14.84
C ALA A 164 3.47 2.08 -13.67
N THR A 165 2.15 1.98 -13.61
CA THR A 165 1.32 2.66 -12.60
C THR A 165 0.33 1.68 -11.99
N VAL A 166 0.43 1.43 -10.68
CA VAL A 166 -0.42 0.45 -9.98
C VAL A 166 -1.89 0.84 -10.08
N ASN A 167 -2.24 2.02 -9.55
CA ASN A 167 -3.64 2.46 -9.55
C ASN A 167 -4.17 2.73 -10.97
N GLY A 168 -3.31 3.20 -11.90
CA GLY A 168 -3.69 3.39 -13.29
C GLY A 168 -4.06 2.07 -13.96
N THR A 169 -3.21 1.04 -13.82
CA THR A 169 -3.46 -0.31 -14.32
C THR A 169 -4.75 -0.88 -13.73
N GLN A 170 -4.93 -0.80 -12.41
CA GLN A 170 -6.13 -1.29 -11.73
C GLN A 170 -7.41 -0.59 -12.22
N ASN A 171 -7.37 0.74 -12.33
CA ASN A 171 -8.52 1.54 -12.72
C ASN A 171 -8.95 1.25 -14.17
N VAL A 172 -7.98 1.19 -15.09
CA VAL A 172 -8.25 0.87 -16.51
C VAL A 172 -8.67 -0.58 -16.67
N MET A 173 -8.09 -1.52 -15.95
CA MET A 173 -8.49 -2.93 -15.93
C MET A 173 -9.95 -3.08 -15.50
N MET A 174 -10.36 -2.42 -14.40
CA MET A 174 -11.74 -2.41 -13.94
C MET A 174 -12.72 -1.80 -14.97
N ALA A 175 -12.29 -0.80 -15.72
CA ALA A 175 -13.12 -0.26 -16.81
C ALA A 175 -13.20 -1.22 -18.00
N ALA A 176 -12.09 -1.87 -18.34
CA ALA A 176 -11.98 -2.74 -19.53
C ALA A 176 -12.78 -4.05 -19.41
N VAL A 177 -13.01 -4.59 -18.21
CA VAL A 177 -13.75 -5.86 -18.03
C VAL A 177 -15.20 -5.79 -18.49
N LEU A 178 -15.80 -4.59 -18.59
CA LEU A 178 -17.14 -4.38 -19.13
C LEU A 178 -17.13 -3.67 -20.50
N ALA A 179 -15.94 -3.38 -21.06
CA ALA A 179 -15.81 -2.78 -22.39
C ALA A 179 -16.11 -3.81 -23.48
N LYS A 180 -16.76 -3.40 -24.58
CA LYS A 180 -17.08 -4.29 -25.68
C LYS A 180 -15.82 -4.63 -26.51
N GLY A 181 -15.45 -5.89 -26.55
CA GLY A 181 -14.33 -6.37 -27.36
C GLY A 181 -13.11 -6.79 -26.52
N HIS A 182 -11.91 -6.53 -27.02
CA HIS A 182 -10.64 -6.99 -26.45
C HIS A 182 -9.75 -5.79 -26.14
N THR A 183 -9.18 -5.78 -24.94
CA THR A 183 -8.22 -4.75 -24.46
C THR A 183 -6.88 -5.38 -24.20
N VAL A 184 -5.82 -4.70 -24.60
CA VAL A 184 -4.43 -5.04 -24.27
C VAL A 184 -3.81 -3.87 -23.56
N LEU A 185 -3.29 -4.10 -22.37
CA LEU A 185 -2.52 -3.14 -21.59
C LEU A 185 -1.05 -3.53 -21.65
N GLU A 186 -0.22 -2.66 -22.20
CA GLU A 186 1.25 -2.80 -22.25
C GLU A 186 1.89 -1.91 -21.17
N ASN A 187 3.05 -2.29 -20.70
CA ASN A 187 3.78 -1.63 -19.60
C ASN A 187 2.89 -1.50 -18.34
N ALA A 188 2.06 -2.51 -18.10
CA ALA A 188 1.19 -2.60 -16.93
C ALA A 188 2.01 -2.79 -15.65
N ALA A 189 1.48 -2.33 -14.54
CA ALA A 189 2.06 -2.59 -13.22
C ALA A 189 1.94 -4.08 -12.86
N ARG A 190 3.01 -4.62 -12.25
CA ARG A 190 3.18 -6.06 -11.97
C ARG A 190 2.97 -6.39 -10.49
N GLU A 191 2.67 -5.41 -9.68
CA GLU A 191 2.51 -5.53 -8.23
C GLU A 191 1.48 -6.61 -7.88
N PRO A 192 1.71 -7.39 -6.80
CA PRO A 192 0.81 -8.44 -6.33
C PRO A 192 -0.66 -7.99 -6.22
N GLU A 193 -0.87 -6.74 -5.79
CA GLU A 193 -2.20 -6.15 -5.64
C GLU A 193 -2.93 -5.97 -6.98
N VAL A 194 -2.21 -5.92 -8.11
CA VAL A 194 -2.78 -5.92 -9.47
C VAL A 194 -3.17 -7.34 -9.87
N ALA A 195 -2.32 -8.32 -9.56
CA ALA A 195 -2.60 -9.73 -9.83
C ALA A 195 -3.78 -10.24 -9.00
N GLU A 196 -3.86 -9.85 -7.72
CA GLU A 196 -4.98 -10.18 -6.84
C GLU A 196 -6.30 -9.60 -7.36
N LEU A 197 -6.31 -8.31 -7.77
CA LEU A 197 -7.50 -7.70 -8.37
C LEU A 197 -7.95 -8.46 -9.64
N ALA A 198 -7.02 -8.82 -10.51
CA ALA A 198 -7.34 -9.59 -11.72
C ALA A 198 -7.94 -10.96 -11.39
N GLY A 199 -7.39 -11.65 -10.37
CA GLY A 199 -7.93 -12.90 -9.85
C GLY A 199 -9.38 -12.75 -9.39
N VAL A 200 -9.64 -11.74 -8.56
CA VAL A 200 -11.00 -11.43 -8.06
C VAL A 200 -11.95 -11.05 -9.18
N LEU A 201 -11.52 -10.24 -10.14
CA LEU A 201 -12.34 -9.93 -11.33
C LEU A 201 -12.71 -11.20 -12.12
N ASN A 202 -11.76 -12.15 -12.25
CA ASN A 202 -12.04 -13.44 -12.89
C ASN A 202 -13.01 -14.29 -12.05
N GLU A 203 -12.87 -14.31 -10.73
CA GLU A 203 -13.86 -14.92 -9.83
C GLU A 203 -15.24 -14.27 -9.95
N MET A 204 -15.32 -12.97 -10.28
CA MET A 204 -16.58 -12.26 -10.58
C MET A 204 -17.12 -12.55 -11.98
N GLY A 205 -16.41 -13.31 -12.82
CA GLY A 205 -16.82 -13.70 -14.18
C GLY A 205 -16.17 -12.91 -15.31
N ALA A 206 -15.12 -12.13 -15.07
CA ALA A 206 -14.32 -11.49 -16.11
C ALA A 206 -13.39 -12.49 -16.83
N ASP A 207 -12.76 -12.06 -17.93
CA ASP A 207 -11.68 -12.78 -18.63
C ASP A 207 -10.45 -11.86 -18.71
N VAL A 208 -9.63 -11.90 -17.65
CA VAL A 208 -8.38 -11.14 -17.50
C VAL A 208 -7.21 -12.11 -17.46
N ARG A 209 -6.21 -11.90 -18.30
CA ARG A 209 -5.02 -12.76 -18.43
C ARG A 209 -3.75 -11.94 -18.39
N GLY A 210 -2.65 -12.54 -17.92
CA GLY A 210 -1.32 -11.93 -17.92
C GLY A 210 -1.06 -10.95 -16.77
N ALA A 211 -2.00 -10.75 -15.82
CA ALA A 211 -1.75 -9.95 -14.63
C ALA A 211 -0.56 -10.50 -13.83
N GLY A 212 0.29 -9.60 -13.30
CA GLY A 212 1.60 -9.94 -12.73
C GLY A 212 2.75 -9.88 -13.76
N SER A 213 2.42 -9.73 -15.06
CA SER A 213 3.38 -9.37 -16.11
C SER A 213 3.16 -7.91 -16.57
N ASP A 214 4.02 -7.42 -17.45
CA ASP A 214 3.92 -6.08 -18.05
C ASP A 214 2.86 -5.99 -19.17
N ARG A 215 2.22 -7.13 -19.52
CA ARG A 215 1.16 -7.21 -20.51
C ARG A 215 -0.06 -7.91 -19.96
N ILE A 216 -1.20 -7.20 -19.95
CA ILE A 216 -2.50 -7.72 -19.50
C ILE A 216 -3.47 -7.71 -20.68
N GLU A 217 -4.14 -8.84 -20.89
CA GLU A 217 -5.18 -9.01 -21.90
C GLU A 217 -6.55 -9.18 -21.22
N ILE A 218 -7.55 -8.44 -21.70
CA ILE A 218 -8.88 -8.41 -21.10
C ILE A 218 -9.92 -8.57 -22.21
N ARG A 219 -10.76 -9.58 -22.07
CA ARG A 219 -11.95 -9.71 -22.91
C ARG A 219 -13.15 -9.21 -22.12
N GLY A 220 -13.80 -8.16 -22.61
CA GLY A 220 -14.95 -7.58 -21.95
C GLY A 220 -16.15 -8.54 -21.93
N VAL A 221 -16.87 -8.52 -20.81
CA VAL A 221 -18.05 -9.34 -20.56
C VAL A 221 -19.30 -8.47 -20.37
N ALA A 222 -20.48 -9.07 -20.54
CA ALA A 222 -21.73 -8.32 -20.45
C ALA A 222 -22.09 -7.91 -19.01
N ARG A 223 -21.69 -8.72 -18.03
CA ARG A 223 -21.96 -8.48 -16.60
C ARG A 223 -20.98 -9.25 -15.74
N LEU A 224 -20.80 -8.79 -14.51
CA LEU A 224 -20.09 -9.46 -13.44
C LEU A 224 -21.06 -9.80 -12.30
N HIS A 225 -20.67 -10.73 -11.44
CA HIS A 225 -21.42 -11.13 -10.24
C HIS A 225 -20.61 -10.88 -8.97
N GLY A 226 -21.24 -11.01 -7.80
CA GLY A 226 -20.59 -10.90 -6.51
C GLY A 226 -19.61 -12.06 -6.24
N VAL A 227 -18.69 -11.83 -5.30
CA VAL A 227 -17.64 -12.77 -4.94
C VAL A 227 -17.44 -12.79 -3.42
N THR A 228 -16.95 -13.91 -2.89
CA THR A 228 -16.37 -13.98 -1.56
C THR A 228 -14.89 -14.26 -1.70
N HIS A 229 -14.05 -13.33 -1.24
CA HIS A 229 -12.61 -13.41 -1.40
C HIS A 229 -11.89 -13.14 -0.07
N GLU A 230 -10.80 -13.85 0.20
CA GLU A 230 -9.89 -13.60 1.31
C GLU A 230 -8.71 -12.76 0.84
N VAL A 231 -8.62 -11.52 1.31
CA VAL A 231 -7.56 -10.56 0.95
C VAL A 231 -6.20 -11.12 1.36
N TRP A 232 -5.24 -11.09 0.44
CA TRP A 232 -3.88 -11.56 0.70
C TRP A 232 -3.21 -10.76 1.82
N GLY A 233 -2.27 -11.38 2.53
CA GLY A 233 -1.50 -10.72 3.59
C GLY A 233 -0.70 -9.52 3.08
N ASP A 234 -0.62 -8.46 3.91
CA ASP A 234 0.10 -7.23 3.55
C ASP A 234 1.62 -7.45 3.59
N ARG A 235 2.22 -7.58 2.41
CA ARG A 235 3.68 -7.75 2.24
C ARG A 235 4.50 -6.57 2.79
N ILE A 236 3.92 -5.36 2.84
CA ILE A 236 4.59 -4.18 3.36
C ILE A 236 4.54 -4.17 4.90
N GLU A 237 3.41 -4.55 5.49
CA GLU A 237 3.34 -4.74 6.94
C GLU A 237 4.29 -5.85 7.39
N ALA A 238 4.29 -7.00 6.69
CA ALA A 238 5.19 -8.12 6.99
C ALA A 238 6.66 -7.68 6.92
N GLY A 239 7.05 -7.00 5.83
CA GLY A 239 8.40 -6.45 5.70
C GLY A 239 8.76 -5.44 6.79
N THR A 240 7.79 -4.62 7.23
CA THR A 240 7.97 -3.67 8.34
C THR A 240 8.24 -4.39 9.66
N LEU A 241 7.50 -5.45 9.97
CA LEU A 241 7.68 -6.25 11.18
C LEU A 241 9.01 -7.01 11.17
N LEU A 242 9.44 -7.52 10.01
CA LEU A 242 10.77 -8.11 9.83
C LEU A 242 11.88 -7.07 10.00
N ALA A 243 11.72 -5.87 9.44
CA ALA A 243 12.67 -4.77 9.64
C ALA A 243 12.77 -4.35 11.12
N ALA A 244 11.66 -4.45 11.89
CA ALA A 244 11.69 -4.27 13.34
C ALA A 244 12.56 -5.35 14.05
N GLY A 245 12.50 -6.59 13.57
CA GLY A 245 13.42 -7.66 14.01
C GLY A 245 14.87 -7.34 13.70
N LEU A 246 15.19 -6.88 12.49
CA LEU A 246 16.56 -6.51 12.09
C LEU A 246 17.13 -5.40 12.98
N ILE A 247 16.43 -4.28 13.12
CA ILE A 247 16.93 -3.10 13.86
C ILE A 247 17.13 -3.39 15.35
N THR A 248 16.29 -4.25 15.94
CA THR A 248 16.37 -4.63 17.35
C THR A 248 17.27 -5.85 17.62
N ARG A 249 17.89 -6.42 16.58
CA ARG A 249 18.64 -7.69 16.68
C ARG A 249 17.79 -8.80 17.30
N GLY A 250 16.50 -8.84 16.94
CA GLY A 250 15.48 -9.71 17.49
C GLY A 250 15.34 -11.04 16.77
N ASP A 251 14.53 -11.93 17.33
CA ASP A 251 14.10 -13.23 16.74
C ASP A 251 12.59 -13.17 16.52
N VAL A 252 12.19 -12.81 15.30
CA VAL A 252 10.80 -12.47 14.96
C VAL A 252 10.28 -13.40 13.87
N CYS A 253 9.11 -13.99 14.08
CA CYS A 253 8.38 -14.74 13.06
C CYS A 253 7.14 -13.96 12.62
N VAL A 254 7.01 -13.74 11.32
CA VAL A 254 5.81 -13.11 10.71
C VAL A 254 5.07 -14.14 9.88
N ARG A 255 3.78 -14.30 10.14
CA ARG A 255 2.87 -15.21 9.42
C ARG A 255 1.82 -14.48 8.61
N GLY A 256 1.12 -15.22 7.79
CA GLY A 256 -0.07 -14.75 7.07
C GLY A 256 0.25 -13.97 5.81
N VAL A 257 1.43 -14.13 5.25
CA VAL A 257 1.81 -13.55 3.97
C VAL A 257 2.53 -14.59 3.11
N GLU A 258 2.24 -14.61 1.82
CA GLU A 258 2.99 -15.42 0.86
C GLU A 258 4.41 -14.85 0.68
N PRO A 259 5.47 -15.59 1.04
CA PRO A 259 6.84 -15.05 1.04
C PRO A 259 7.31 -14.54 -0.33
N GLY A 260 6.93 -15.20 -1.42
CA GLY A 260 7.29 -14.79 -2.78
C GLY A 260 6.80 -13.39 -3.17
N LEU A 261 5.82 -12.83 -2.44
CA LEU A 261 5.33 -11.47 -2.69
C LEU A 261 6.29 -10.36 -2.18
N LEU A 262 7.28 -10.73 -1.36
CA LEU A 262 8.23 -9.77 -0.76
C LEU A 262 9.71 -10.18 -0.93
N ASP A 263 10.03 -11.01 -1.91
CA ASP A 263 11.39 -11.53 -2.17
C ASP A 263 12.47 -10.44 -2.17
N ALA A 264 12.26 -9.33 -2.88
CA ALA A 264 13.21 -8.22 -2.91
C ALA A 264 13.46 -7.60 -1.53
N THR A 265 12.45 -7.59 -0.65
CA THR A 265 12.59 -7.12 0.74
C THR A 265 13.39 -8.12 1.56
N LEU A 266 13.07 -9.42 1.43
CA LEU A 266 13.78 -10.49 2.14
C LEU A 266 15.25 -10.55 1.74
N GLU A 267 15.55 -10.36 0.46
CA GLU A 267 16.92 -10.31 -0.03
C GLU A 267 17.72 -9.15 0.61
N LYS A 268 17.13 -7.95 0.67
CA LYS A 268 17.78 -6.79 1.29
C LYS A 268 17.97 -6.95 2.81
N LEU A 269 17.04 -7.63 3.49
CA LEU A 269 17.22 -7.97 4.90
C LEU A 269 18.38 -8.97 5.10
N ARG A 270 18.51 -10.00 4.22
CA ARG A 270 19.66 -10.94 4.23
C ARG A 270 20.96 -10.21 3.94
N GLU A 271 21.01 -9.36 2.91
CA GLU A 271 22.17 -8.56 2.58
C GLU A 271 22.62 -7.69 3.77
N ALA A 272 21.67 -7.13 4.53
CA ALA A 272 21.95 -6.30 5.71
C ALA A 272 22.39 -7.13 6.93
N GLY A 273 22.35 -8.46 6.87
CA GLY A 273 22.85 -9.35 7.90
C GLY A 273 21.78 -10.07 8.73
N ALA A 274 20.56 -10.17 8.22
CA ALA A 274 19.55 -11.04 8.83
C ALA A 274 19.68 -12.48 8.31
N GLU A 275 19.44 -13.45 9.18
CA GLU A 275 19.18 -14.83 8.80
C GLU A 275 17.67 -15.04 8.68
N LEU A 276 17.24 -15.55 7.52
CA LEU A 276 15.83 -15.76 7.24
C LEU A 276 15.54 -17.23 6.95
N ASP A 277 14.54 -17.77 7.64
CA ASP A 277 13.97 -19.08 7.39
C ASP A 277 12.51 -18.92 6.94
N VAL A 278 12.13 -19.59 5.85
CA VAL A 278 10.81 -19.48 5.23
C VAL A 278 10.15 -20.85 5.21
N ALA A 279 8.96 -20.94 5.82
CA ALA A 279 8.19 -22.17 5.89
C ALA A 279 6.68 -21.88 5.72
N GLY A 280 6.12 -22.25 4.57
CA GLY A 280 4.71 -21.94 4.23
C GLY A 280 4.44 -20.45 4.22
N ASP A 281 3.48 -19.99 5.02
CA ASP A 281 3.14 -18.56 5.20
C ASP A 281 3.94 -17.86 6.31
N ALA A 282 4.98 -18.52 6.84
CA ALA A 282 5.80 -18.03 7.93
C ALA A 282 7.19 -17.61 7.44
N ILE A 283 7.64 -16.45 7.91
CA ILE A 283 8.98 -15.91 7.68
C ILE A 283 9.59 -15.61 9.04
N ALA A 284 10.60 -16.41 9.44
CA ALA A 284 11.37 -16.18 10.64
C ALA A 284 12.64 -15.40 10.32
N LEU A 285 12.89 -14.33 11.09
CA LEU A 285 14.09 -13.52 11.02
C LEU A 285 14.86 -13.65 12.32
N ARG A 286 16.15 -13.97 12.21
CA ARG A 286 17.11 -13.99 13.33
C ARG A 286 18.28 -13.05 13.02
N PRO A 287 18.92 -12.52 14.07
CA PRO A 287 20.12 -11.70 13.86
C PRO A 287 21.28 -12.60 13.42
N GLY A 288 21.88 -12.32 12.27
CA GLY A 288 23.12 -12.94 11.87
C GLY A 288 24.32 -12.45 12.72
N GLU A 289 25.50 -13.01 12.52
CA GLU A 289 26.69 -12.67 13.30
C GLU A 289 27.04 -11.18 13.19
N ARG A 290 26.96 -10.61 11.98
CA ARG A 290 27.30 -9.21 11.69
C ARG A 290 26.24 -8.58 10.78
N THR A 291 26.00 -7.31 11.02
CA THR A 291 25.29 -6.44 10.08
C THR A 291 26.27 -5.77 9.12
N ARG A 292 25.82 -5.34 7.96
CA ARG A 292 26.66 -4.62 7.00
C ARG A 292 25.86 -3.64 6.18
N GLY A 293 26.51 -2.55 5.78
CA GLY A 293 25.93 -1.57 4.87
C GLY A 293 25.66 -2.17 3.48
N ILE A 294 24.57 -1.76 2.86
CA ILE A 294 24.07 -2.26 1.59
C ILE A 294 23.69 -1.15 0.61
N LYS A 295 23.52 -1.51 -0.66
CA LYS A 295 22.93 -0.63 -1.67
C LYS A 295 21.48 -1.03 -1.92
N VAL A 296 20.57 -0.04 -1.87
CA VAL A 296 19.15 -0.23 -2.13
C VAL A 296 18.72 0.76 -3.21
N VAL A 297 18.01 0.27 -4.21
CA VAL A 297 17.37 1.11 -5.24
C VAL A 297 15.90 0.72 -5.27
N THR A 298 15.02 1.67 -5.01
CA THR A 298 13.57 1.42 -5.15
C THR A 298 13.21 1.26 -6.62
N ALA A 299 12.29 0.35 -6.92
CA ALA A 299 11.81 0.12 -8.28
C ALA A 299 10.40 -0.49 -8.25
N PRO A 300 9.62 -0.39 -9.34
CA PRO A 300 8.40 -1.16 -9.51
C PRO A 300 8.64 -2.66 -9.30
N TYR A 301 7.61 -3.37 -8.87
CA TYR A 301 7.68 -4.82 -8.65
C TYR A 301 8.16 -5.57 -9.93
N PRO A 302 9.05 -6.58 -9.80
CA PRO A 302 9.51 -7.24 -8.58
C PRO A 302 10.75 -6.60 -7.92
N GLY A 303 11.08 -5.35 -8.22
CA GLY A 303 12.16 -4.63 -7.54
C GLY A 303 11.81 -4.27 -6.10
N PHE A 304 12.76 -3.63 -5.39
CA PHE A 304 12.58 -3.23 -4.01
C PHE A 304 11.49 -2.14 -3.89
N PRO A 305 10.40 -2.40 -3.13
CA PRO A 305 9.27 -1.48 -3.12
C PRO A 305 9.58 -0.17 -2.39
N THR A 306 9.21 0.94 -3.01
CA THR A 306 9.33 2.27 -2.41
C THR A 306 8.58 2.37 -1.05
N ASP A 307 7.54 1.55 -0.84
CA ASP A 307 6.79 1.46 0.43
C ASP A 307 7.58 0.83 1.58
N MET A 308 8.73 0.21 1.32
CA MET A 308 9.65 -0.34 2.32
C MET A 308 10.91 0.53 2.53
N GLN A 309 11.06 1.62 1.76
CA GLN A 309 12.27 2.44 1.77
C GLN A 309 12.56 3.04 3.16
N ALA A 310 11.57 3.66 3.81
CA ALA A 310 11.75 4.31 5.11
C ALA A 310 12.03 3.31 6.24
N GLN A 311 11.37 2.15 6.23
CA GLN A 311 11.53 1.11 7.25
C GLN A 311 12.92 0.46 7.15
N LEU A 312 13.34 0.13 5.92
CA LEU A 312 14.68 -0.43 5.72
C LEU A 312 15.76 0.61 6.04
N MET A 313 15.59 1.87 5.62
CA MET A 313 16.52 2.96 5.97
C MET A 313 16.66 3.10 7.50
N ALA A 314 15.56 3.05 8.24
CA ALA A 314 15.61 3.09 9.71
C ALA A 314 16.41 1.92 10.28
N ALA A 315 16.29 0.72 9.72
CA ALA A 315 17.11 -0.42 10.16
C ALA A 315 18.59 -0.24 9.78
N LEU A 316 18.89 0.37 8.64
CA LEU A 316 20.26 0.57 8.15
C LEU A 316 21.06 1.62 8.94
N VAL A 317 20.42 2.46 9.76
CA VAL A 317 21.16 3.45 10.59
C VAL A 317 22.01 2.81 11.70
N LEU A 318 21.73 1.56 12.07
CA LEU A 318 22.48 0.81 13.10
C LEU A 318 23.35 -0.31 12.54
N VAL A 319 23.44 -0.47 11.20
CA VAL A 319 24.30 -1.50 10.63
C VAL A 319 25.75 -1.03 10.52
N GLU A 320 26.69 -1.96 10.53
CA GLU A 320 28.11 -1.65 10.37
C GLU A 320 28.41 -1.14 8.94
N GLY A 321 29.17 -0.06 8.83
CA GLY A 321 29.59 0.53 7.56
C GLY A 321 28.61 1.55 6.99
N SER A 322 28.55 1.66 5.67
CA SER A 322 27.72 2.66 4.98
C SER A 322 26.77 2.01 4.00
N SER A 323 25.56 2.54 3.95
CA SER A 323 24.52 2.15 2.99
C SER A 323 24.17 3.30 2.06
N VAL A 324 23.68 2.99 0.86
CA VAL A 324 23.15 3.97 -0.08
C VAL A 324 21.74 3.56 -0.44
N VAL A 325 20.77 4.42 -0.19
CA VAL A 325 19.36 4.21 -0.55
C VAL A 325 18.98 5.21 -1.63
N THR A 326 18.68 4.70 -2.84
CA THR A 326 18.27 5.53 -3.98
C THR A 326 16.77 5.37 -4.21
N GLU A 327 16.05 6.50 -4.18
CA GLU A 327 14.61 6.54 -4.44
C GLU A 327 14.33 6.93 -5.89
N THR A 328 13.78 6.02 -6.68
CA THR A 328 13.53 6.24 -8.10
C THR A 328 12.05 6.48 -8.43
N VAL A 329 11.14 6.15 -7.49
CA VAL A 329 9.70 6.18 -7.72
C VAL A 329 9.09 7.52 -7.31
N PHE A 330 9.42 8.01 -6.08
CA PHE A 330 8.87 9.26 -5.56
C PHE A 330 9.96 10.24 -5.12
N GLU A 331 10.00 11.39 -5.76
CA GLU A 331 11.07 12.39 -5.61
C GLU A 331 11.23 12.95 -4.20
N ASN A 332 10.14 13.08 -3.43
CA ASN A 332 10.14 13.70 -2.10
C ASN A 332 10.06 12.68 -0.94
N ARG A 333 10.37 11.41 -1.18
CA ARG A 333 10.14 10.36 -0.18
C ARG A 333 11.25 10.23 0.88
N PHE A 334 12.02 11.30 1.10
CA PHE A 334 13.03 11.40 2.16
C PHE A 334 12.63 12.34 3.31
N MET A 335 11.36 12.74 3.42
CA MET A 335 10.88 13.66 4.44
C MET A 335 11.05 13.16 5.89
N HIS A 336 11.27 11.86 6.09
CA HIS A 336 11.57 11.25 7.40
C HIS A 336 13.03 11.38 7.81
N VAL A 337 13.94 11.69 6.89
CA VAL A 337 15.38 11.75 7.16
C VAL A 337 15.71 12.78 8.25
N PRO A 338 15.19 14.02 8.24
CA PRO A 338 15.44 14.96 9.33
C PRO A 338 15.01 14.43 10.71
N GLU A 339 13.94 13.64 10.76
CA GLU A 339 13.47 13.05 12.01
C GLU A 339 14.34 11.87 12.47
N LEU A 340 14.91 11.08 11.55
CA LEU A 340 15.92 10.07 11.88
C LEU A 340 17.23 10.73 12.37
N VAL A 341 17.67 11.83 11.73
CA VAL A 341 18.81 12.62 12.17
C VAL A 341 18.58 13.20 13.57
N ARG A 342 17.35 13.61 13.89
CA ARG A 342 16.96 14.05 15.24
C ARG A 342 17.12 12.96 16.30
N LEU A 343 16.98 11.68 15.90
CA LEU A 343 17.27 10.53 16.76
C LEU A 343 18.78 10.16 16.82
N GLY A 344 19.62 10.88 16.10
CA GLY A 344 21.08 10.67 16.09
C GLY A 344 21.60 9.85 14.90
N ALA A 345 20.77 9.61 13.86
CA ALA A 345 21.24 8.95 12.64
C ALA A 345 22.18 9.86 11.83
N ASP A 346 23.21 9.28 11.19
CA ASP A 346 24.11 9.97 10.26
C ASP A 346 23.65 9.68 8.81
N ILE A 347 22.86 10.60 8.27
CA ILE A 347 22.28 10.49 6.92
C ILE A 347 22.52 11.77 6.13
N GLU A 348 23.12 11.64 4.95
CA GLU A 348 23.35 12.74 4.02
C GLU A 348 22.53 12.52 2.74
N LEU A 349 21.73 13.53 2.36
CA LEU A 349 20.93 13.48 1.13
C LEU A 349 21.69 14.10 -0.04
N ALA A 350 21.75 13.38 -1.16
CA ALA A 350 22.34 13.83 -2.43
C ALA A 350 21.37 13.54 -3.57
N GLY A 351 20.54 14.48 -3.92
CA GLY A 351 19.50 14.32 -4.94
C GLY A 351 18.52 13.22 -4.58
N ARG A 352 18.48 12.15 -5.36
CA ARG A 352 17.62 10.97 -5.15
C ARG A 352 18.28 9.88 -4.29
N ALA A 353 19.42 10.14 -3.70
CA ALA A 353 20.14 9.18 -2.86
C ALA A 353 20.29 9.68 -1.42
N ALA A 354 20.17 8.76 -0.47
CA ALA A 354 20.51 8.94 0.92
C ALA A 354 21.74 8.09 1.24
N HIS A 355 22.81 8.72 1.71
CA HIS A 355 24.00 8.06 2.23
C HIS A 355 23.83 7.89 3.72
N VAL A 356 23.68 6.65 4.20
CA VAL A 356 23.45 6.29 5.60
C VAL A 356 24.73 5.70 6.16
N ARG A 357 25.34 6.36 7.15
CA ARG A 357 26.49 5.83 7.89
C ARG A 357 25.97 5.21 9.19
N GLY A 358 26.35 3.97 9.43
CA GLY A 358 25.94 3.26 10.64
C GLY A 358 26.46 3.95 11.90
N VAL A 359 25.57 4.18 12.86
CA VAL A 359 25.91 4.72 14.18
C VAL A 359 25.84 3.65 15.26
N ARG A 360 26.49 3.86 16.39
CA ARG A 360 26.52 2.87 17.50
C ARG A 360 25.20 2.78 18.24
N ALA A 361 24.48 3.89 18.39
CA ALA A 361 23.23 4.00 19.10
C ALA A 361 22.42 5.18 18.58
N LEU A 362 21.09 5.10 18.72
CA LEU A 362 20.17 6.20 18.56
C LEU A 362 19.72 6.69 19.92
N SER A 363 19.27 7.94 20.01
CA SER A 363 18.75 8.57 21.23
C SER A 363 17.27 8.88 21.05
N GLY A 364 16.44 8.49 22.00
CA GLY A 364 15.00 8.78 22.00
C GLY A 364 14.74 10.29 22.03
N ALA A 365 13.78 10.73 21.19
CA ALA A 365 13.37 12.12 21.11
C ALA A 365 11.90 12.23 20.63
N PRO A 366 11.24 13.38 20.84
CA PRO A 366 9.98 13.67 20.14
C PRO A 366 10.23 13.85 18.64
N VAL A 367 9.50 13.09 17.82
CA VAL A 367 9.57 13.12 16.34
C VAL A 367 8.17 13.28 15.73
N MET A 368 8.13 13.68 14.49
CA MET A 368 6.90 13.97 13.77
C MET A 368 6.71 13.03 12.59
N ALA A 369 5.63 12.26 12.61
CA ALA A 369 5.22 11.46 11.44
C ALA A 369 4.92 12.38 10.26
N THR A 370 5.54 12.13 9.10
CA THR A 370 5.41 12.94 7.89
C THR A 370 4.48 12.31 6.86
N ASP A 371 4.47 10.99 6.78
CA ASP A 371 3.59 10.19 5.94
C ASP A 371 3.42 8.77 6.52
N LEU A 372 2.57 7.96 5.88
CA LEU A 372 2.24 6.61 6.32
C LEU A 372 3.46 5.71 6.55
N ARG A 373 4.39 5.63 5.59
CA ARG A 373 5.53 4.70 5.64
C ARG A 373 6.70 5.26 6.43
N ALA A 374 6.94 6.56 6.31
CA ALA A 374 7.90 7.28 7.15
C ALA A 374 7.61 7.10 8.64
N SER A 375 6.33 7.19 9.01
CA SER A 375 5.89 6.99 10.39
C SER A 375 6.28 5.63 10.96
N ALA A 376 6.12 4.57 10.16
CA ALA A 376 6.55 3.23 10.56
C ALA A 376 8.08 3.17 10.75
N GLY A 377 8.86 3.76 9.85
CA GLY A 377 10.32 3.86 9.98
C GLY A 377 10.75 4.56 11.29
N LEU A 378 10.05 5.63 11.69
CA LEU A 378 10.33 6.33 12.95
C LEU A 378 9.99 5.48 14.19
N LEU A 379 8.91 4.68 14.14
CA LEU A 379 8.62 3.70 15.20
C LEU A 379 9.74 2.67 15.32
N LEU A 380 10.22 2.14 14.18
CA LEU A 380 11.32 1.18 14.19
C LEU A 380 12.60 1.78 14.78
N ALA A 381 12.96 2.99 14.39
CA ALA A 381 14.10 3.69 14.97
C ALA A 381 13.94 3.87 16.48
N GLY A 382 12.73 4.22 16.94
CA GLY A 382 12.40 4.34 18.37
C GLY A 382 12.54 3.04 19.16
N LEU A 383 12.29 1.87 18.55
CA LEU A 383 12.47 0.55 19.21
C LEU A 383 13.92 0.27 19.59
N ALA A 384 14.86 0.83 18.84
CA ALA A 384 16.30 0.63 19.07
C ALA A 384 16.99 1.84 19.74
N ALA A 385 16.30 2.96 19.90
CA ALA A 385 16.86 4.17 20.51
C ALA A 385 16.98 4.03 22.04
N GLU A 386 17.97 4.69 22.62
CA GLU A 386 18.11 4.79 24.08
C GLU A 386 17.10 5.80 24.63
N GLY A 387 16.27 5.40 25.59
CA GLY A 387 15.23 6.22 26.20
C GLY A 387 13.88 6.19 25.46
N ASP A 388 13.07 7.22 25.66
CA ASP A 388 11.72 7.30 25.12
C ASP A 388 11.69 8.09 23.81
N THR A 389 11.11 7.50 22.76
CA THR A 389 10.79 8.18 21.49
C THR A 389 9.29 8.46 21.46
N VAL A 390 8.90 9.71 21.21
CA VAL A 390 7.50 10.14 21.11
C VAL A 390 7.16 10.45 19.67
N VAL A 391 6.41 9.57 19.03
CA VAL A 391 5.97 9.77 17.63
C VAL A 391 4.62 10.50 17.65
N ASN A 392 4.61 11.72 17.12
CA ASN A 392 3.43 12.55 16.97
C ASN A 392 2.77 12.37 15.60
N ARG A 393 1.52 12.83 15.43
CA ARG A 393 0.73 12.72 14.19
C ARG A 393 0.51 11.28 13.76
N VAL A 394 0.22 10.40 14.70
CA VAL A 394 0.03 8.96 14.46
C VAL A 394 -1.14 8.62 13.53
N TYR A 395 -2.01 9.58 13.24
CA TYR A 395 -3.05 9.41 12.22
C TYR A 395 -2.50 9.01 10.84
N HIS A 396 -1.22 9.29 10.54
CA HIS A 396 -0.55 8.80 9.34
C HIS A 396 -0.33 7.29 9.40
N ILE A 397 0.04 6.76 10.57
CA ILE A 397 0.24 5.32 10.79
C ILE A 397 -1.08 4.57 10.64
N ASP A 398 -2.14 5.10 11.25
CA ASP A 398 -3.49 4.50 11.28
C ASP A 398 -4.12 4.37 9.88
N ARG A 399 -3.57 5.06 8.89
CA ARG A 399 -4.02 4.93 7.50
C ARG A 399 -3.68 3.58 6.88
N GLY A 400 -2.65 2.89 7.35
CA GLY A 400 -2.20 1.68 6.69
C GLY A 400 -1.56 0.61 7.56
N TYR A 401 -1.52 0.79 8.87
CA TYR A 401 -1.10 -0.22 9.84
C TYR A 401 -2.18 -0.42 10.88
N GLU A 402 -2.68 -1.63 10.96
CA GLU A 402 -3.67 -1.98 11.95
C GLU A 402 -3.01 -2.21 13.31
N ARG A 403 -3.24 -1.26 14.24
CA ARG A 403 -2.75 -1.33 15.63
C ARG A 403 -1.32 -1.84 15.73
N ILE A 404 -0.41 -1.23 14.95
CA ILE A 404 0.98 -1.67 14.88
C ILE A 404 1.64 -1.72 16.25
N GLU A 405 1.26 -0.83 17.18
CA GLU A 405 1.73 -0.82 18.55
C GLU A 405 1.34 -2.08 19.33
N GLU A 406 0.20 -2.69 19.05
CA GLU A 406 -0.20 -3.95 19.67
C GLU A 406 0.59 -5.13 19.12
N LYS A 407 0.84 -5.14 17.80
CA LYS A 407 1.66 -6.16 17.15
C LYS A 407 3.10 -6.12 17.65
N LEU A 408 3.69 -4.94 17.73
CA LEU A 408 5.03 -4.76 18.28
C LEU A 408 5.10 -5.12 19.77
N ARG A 409 4.05 -4.83 20.56
CA ARG A 409 3.97 -5.23 21.97
C ARG A 409 3.92 -6.76 22.12
N ARG A 410 3.22 -7.47 21.25
CA ARG A 410 3.24 -8.95 21.24
C ARG A 410 4.63 -9.52 20.98
N LEU A 411 5.47 -8.81 20.23
CA LEU A 411 6.88 -9.13 20.02
C LEU A 411 7.80 -8.65 21.16
N GLY A 412 7.26 -8.09 22.24
CA GLY A 412 8.01 -7.68 23.43
C GLY A 412 8.41 -6.21 23.46
N ALA A 413 7.97 -5.38 22.52
CA ALA A 413 8.24 -3.95 22.57
C ALA A 413 7.56 -3.27 23.78
N GLU A 414 8.24 -2.31 24.38
CA GLU A 414 7.67 -1.38 25.34
C GLU A 414 7.11 -0.16 24.60
N ILE A 415 5.86 -0.26 24.19
CA ILE A 415 5.22 0.71 23.32
C ILE A 415 3.78 0.96 23.80
N ARG A 416 3.33 2.21 23.79
CA ARG A 416 1.96 2.58 24.16
C ARG A 416 1.45 3.74 23.32
N ARG A 417 0.14 3.77 23.13
CA ARG A 417 -0.57 4.90 22.55
C ARG A 417 -1.09 5.79 23.68
N GLU A 418 -0.93 7.10 23.54
CA GLU A 418 -1.47 8.12 24.44
C GLU A 418 -2.35 9.07 23.64
N GLY A 419 -3.54 9.35 24.14
CA GLY A 419 -4.54 10.26 23.57
C GLY A 419 -4.46 11.69 24.07
#